data_eea925390eedb82e30f2ca12911d33ab
#
_entry.id   eea925390eedb82e30f2ca12911d33ab
#
_cell.length_a   1.000
_cell.length_b   1.000
_cell.length_c   1.000
_cell.angle_alpha   90.00
_cell.angle_beta   90.00
_cell.angle_gamma   90.00
#
_symmetry.space_group_name_H-M   'P 1'
#
loop_
_entity.id
_entity.type
_entity.pdbx_description
1 polymer ?
#
loop_
_entity_poly.entity_id
_entity_poly.type
_entity_poly.pdbx_seq_one_letter_code
_entity_poly.pdbx_strand_id
1 'polypeptide(L)'
;DFIYFDTNGIEVVIPKGRNEIIAQEFAGDISVESVVIPDGVISIGERAFEDCPMLNEVVIPNSVTSIGEHAFDGCRYISIRVHKGSYAEQYAKENKIHSMGFKEDYN
;
A
#
# COMPACT_ATOMS: atom_id res chain seq x y z
N ASP A 1 13.59 -5.67 4.99
CA ASP A 1 12.92 -5.19 3.78
C ASP A 1 13.53 -5.82 2.56
N PHE A 2 12.69 -6.20 1.63
CA PHE A 2 13.15 -6.84 0.40
C PHE A 2 12.77 -5.99 -0.78
N ILE A 3 13.74 -5.80 -1.67
CA ILE A 3 13.55 -5.07 -2.91
C ILE A 3 13.86 -6.01 -4.05
N TYR A 4 12.91 -6.18 -4.93
CA TYR A 4 13.09 -7.00 -6.12
C TYR A 4 13.20 -6.10 -7.34
N PHE A 5 14.19 -6.36 -8.16
CA PHE A 5 14.37 -5.65 -9.40
C PHE A 5 13.92 -6.56 -10.54
N ASP A 6 13.04 -6.03 -11.37
CA ASP A 6 12.70 -6.71 -12.60
C ASP A 6 12.78 -5.69 -13.73
N THR A 7 12.37 -6.09 -14.92
CA THR A 7 12.47 -5.22 -16.07
C THR A 7 11.47 -4.06 -16.04
N ASN A 8 10.53 -4.08 -15.09
CA ASN A 8 9.42 -3.13 -15.05
C ASN A 8 9.49 -2.17 -13.88
N GLY A 9 10.59 -2.18 -13.11
CA GLY A 9 10.75 -1.27 -11.99
C GLY A 9 11.01 -1.97 -10.68
N ILE A 10 10.80 -1.26 -9.58
CA ILE A 10 11.12 -1.76 -8.26
C ILE A 10 9.84 -2.14 -7.52
N GLU A 11 9.71 -3.42 -7.22
CA GLU A 11 8.65 -3.92 -6.38
C GLU A 11 9.22 -4.25 -5.01
N VAL A 12 8.58 -3.74 -3.97
CA VAL A 12 8.95 -4.04 -2.59
C VAL A 12 7.95 -5.05 -2.04
N VAL A 13 8.47 -6.20 -1.60
CA VAL A 13 7.64 -7.20 -0.93
C VAL A 13 8.03 -7.19 0.54
N ILE A 14 7.10 -6.79 1.39
CA ILE A 14 7.33 -6.72 2.82
C ILE A 14 7.36 -8.15 3.36
N PRO A 15 8.37 -8.53 4.14
CA PRO A 15 8.46 -9.91 4.63
C PRO A 15 7.34 -10.24 5.62
N LYS A 16 6.95 -11.50 5.60
CA LYS A 16 5.96 -12.00 6.58
C LYS A 16 6.53 -11.87 7.98
N GLY A 17 5.64 -11.69 8.94
CA GLY A 17 6.02 -11.56 10.34
C GLY A 17 6.00 -10.14 10.86
N ARG A 18 5.94 -9.16 9.95
CA ARG A 18 5.77 -7.77 10.39
C ARG A 18 4.30 -7.53 10.68
N ASN A 19 4.03 -6.70 11.69
CA ASN A 19 2.67 -6.33 12.03
C ASN A 19 2.33 -4.87 11.75
N GLU A 20 3.29 -4.09 11.27
CA GLU A 20 3.00 -2.70 10.90
C GLU A 20 3.97 -2.20 9.85
N ILE A 21 3.52 -1.22 9.08
CA ILE A 21 4.37 -0.35 8.29
C ILE A 21 4.53 0.91 9.12
N ILE A 22 5.75 1.22 9.53
CA ILE A 22 5.95 2.32 10.47
C ILE A 22 5.78 3.67 9.78
N ALA A 23 5.61 4.72 10.59
CA ALA A 23 5.47 6.07 10.08
C ALA A 23 6.67 6.43 9.20
N GLN A 24 6.39 7.02 8.05
CA GLN A 24 7.39 7.52 7.10
C GLN A 24 8.33 6.46 6.53
N GLU A 25 7.97 5.19 6.66
CA GLU A 25 8.89 4.11 6.28
C GLU A 25 9.41 4.23 4.84
N PHE A 26 8.55 4.61 3.90
CA PHE A 26 8.92 4.76 2.50
C PHE A 26 8.81 6.20 2.01
N ALA A 27 8.63 7.15 2.93
CA ALA A 27 8.40 8.53 2.54
C ALA A 27 9.57 9.05 1.67
N GLY A 28 9.22 9.67 0.55
CA GLY A 28 10.20 10.26 -0.33
C GLY A 28 10.97 9.28 -1.21
N ASP A 29 10.57 8.02 -1.23
CA ASP A 29 11.24 7.04 -2.08
C ASP A 29 10.82 7.28 -3.53
N ILE A 30 11.79 7.70 -4.35
CA ILE A 30 11.51 8.08 -5.74
C ILE A 30 11.57 6.90 -6.70
N SER A 31 11.94 5.72 -6.24
CA SER A 31 12.18 4.57 -7.12
C SER A 31 11.11 3.48 -6.99
N VAL A 32 10.41 3.42 -5.86
CA VAL A 32 9.47 2.33 -5.62
C VAL A 32 8.24 2.48 -6.52
N GLU A 33 7.85 1.39 -7.19
CA GLU A 33 6.70 1.39 -8.09
C GLU A 33 5.53 0.58 -7.55
N SER A 34 5.82 -0.49 -6.81
CA SER A 34 4.75 -1.25 -6.19
C SER A 34 5.19 -1.83 -4.86
N VAL A 35 4.23 -2.02 -3.96
CA VAL A 35 4.48 -2.58 -2.64
C VAL A 35 3.43 -3.65 -2.35
N VAL A 36 3.89 -4.82 -1.90
CA VAL A 36 2.99 -5.89 -1.46
C VAL A 36 3.11 -6.00 0.05
N ILE A 37 2.00 -5.74 0.73
CA ILE A 37 1.94 -5.82 2.19
C ILE A 37 1.34 -7.18 2.56
N PRO A 38 2.04 -7.99 3.37
CA PRO A 38 1.57 -9.34 3.67
C PRO A 38 0.47 -9.36 4.72
N ASP A 39 -0.24 -10.49 4.77
CA ASP A 39 -1.19 -10.73 5.85
C ASP A 39 -0.47 -10.64 7.19
N GLY A 40 -1.19 -10.16 8.19
CA GLY A 40 -0.62 -9.98 9.53
C GLY A 40 -0.27 -8.55 9.83
N VAL A 41 -0.06 -7.72 8.81
CA VAL A 41 0.16 -6.29 9.02
C VAL A 41 -1.18 -5.66 9.37
N ILE A 42 -1.26 -5.00 10.53
CA ILE A 42 -2.51 -4.43 11.02
C ILE A 42 -2.58 -2.91 10.86
N SER A 43 -1.45 -2.26 10.66
CA SER A 43 -1.48 -0.79 10.53
C SER A 43 -0.44 -0.30 9.53
N ILE A 44 -0.79 0.79 8.87
CA ILE A 44 0.10 1.56 8.02
C ILE A 44 0.24 2.93 8.68
N GLY A 45 1.46 3.31 8.99
CA GLY A 45 1.73 4.50 9.77
C GLY A 45 1.52 5.81 9.02
N GLU A 46 1.54 6.89 9.78
CA GLU A 46 1.40 8.23 9.26
C GLU A 46 2.49 8.50 8.22
N ARG A 47 2.08 9.04 7.07
CA ARG A 47 3.01 9.43 5.98
C ARG A 47 3.88 8.30 5.47
N ALA A 48 3.44 7.05 5.65
CA ALA A 48 4.27 5.88 5.33
C ALA A 48 4.77 5.89 3.90
N PHE A 49 3.97 6.36 2.95
CA PHE A 49 4.32 6.41 1.52
C PHE A 49 4.24 7.83 0.97
N GLU A 50 4.36 8.83 1.83
CA GLU A 50 4.25 10.22 1.40
C GLU A 50 5.32 10.54 0.37
N ASP A 51 4.91 11.24 -0.70
CA ASP A 51 5.83 11.70 -1.73
C ASP A 51 6.61 10.58 -2.42
N CYS A 52 5.93 9.49 -2.75
CA CYS A 52 6.48 8.44 -3.60
C CYS A 52 5.93 8.64 -5.01
N PRO A 53 6.63 9.39 -5.87
CA PRO A 53 6.04 9.82 -7.14
C PRO A 53 5.82 8.71 -8.16
N MET A 54 6.57 7.61 -8.05
CA MET A 54 6.46 6.50 -9.00
C MET A 54 5.56 5.40 -8.50
N LEU A 55 5.10 5.49 -7.25
CA LEU A 55 4.29 4.42 -6.64
C LEU A 55 2.92 4.37 -7.30
N ASN A 56 2.61 3.23 -7.91
CA ASN A 56 1.35 3.08 -8.62
C ASN A 56 0.45 1.98 -8.07
N GLU A 57 0.99 1.05 -7.28
CA GLU A 57 0.15 0.02 -6.69
C GLU A 57 0.65 -0.39 -5.31
N VAL A 58 -0.26 -0.43 -4.34
CA VAL A 58 0.00 -1.02 -3.03
C VAL A 58 -1.07 -2.06 -2.78
N VAL A 59 -0.64 -3.30 -2.50
CA VAL A 59 -1.55 -4.39 -2.18
C VAL A 59 -1.75 -4.39 -0.68
N ILE A 60 -2.99 -4.17 -0.22
CA ILE A 60 -3.29 -4.04 1.20
C ILE A 60 -4.18 -5.21 1.64
N PRO A 61 -3.68 -6.05 2.56
CA PRO A 61 -4.43 -7.22 2.98
C PRO A 61 -5.57 -6.87 3.93
N ASN A 62 -6.48 -7.84 4.13
CA ASN A 62 -7.61 -7.68 5.03
C ASN A 62 -7.20 -7.41 6.49
N SER A 63 -6.00 -7.80 6.85
CA SER A 63 -5.54 -7.62 8.23
C SER A 63 -5.37 -6.16 8.62
N VAL A 64 -5.19 -5.26 7.63
CA VAL A 64 -4.98 -3.84 7.92
C VAL A 64 -6.28 -3.20 8.37
N THR A 65 -6.27 -2.61 9.55
CA THR A 65 -7.44 -1.94 10.14
C THR A 65 -7.18 -0.50 10.50
N SER A 66 -5.99 0.01 10.18
CA SER A 66 -5.63 1.39 10.49
C SER A 66 -4.64 1.90 9.45
N ILE A 67 -4.93 3.07 8.87
CA ILE A 67 -4.03 3.74 7.94
C ILE A 67 -3.90 5.19 8.43
N GLY A 68 -2.67 5.59 8.69
CA GLY A 68 -2.38 6.90 9.26
C GLY A 68 -2.63 8.06 8.30
N GLU A 69 -2.65 9.27 8.85
CA GLU A 69 -2.88 10.47 8.05
C GLU A 69 -1.75 10.62 7.03
N HIS A 70 -2.11 11.13 5.85
CA HIS A 70 -1.15 11.47 4.80
C HIS A 70 -0.35 10.29 4.29
N ALA A 71 -0.86 9.06 4.52
CA ALA A 71 -0.09 7.86 4.18
C ALA A 71 0.31 7.81 2.71
N PHE A 72 -0.53 8.33 1.82
CA PHE A 72 -0.29 8.28 0.37
C PHE A 72 -0.24 9.67 -0.27
N ASP A 73 -0.07 10.71 0.53
CA ASP A 73 -0.02 12.06 -0.01
C ASP A 73 1.17 12.20 -0.97
N GLY A 74 0.93 12.85 -2.10
CA GLY A 74 1.99 13.04 -3.09
C GLY A 74 2.23 11.87 -4.02
N CYS A 75 1.49 10.78 -3.84
CA CYS A 75 1.56 9.63 -4.74
C CYS A 75 0.59 9.86 -5.90
N ARG A 76 1.08 10.47 -6.98
CA ARG A 76 0.22 10.96 -8.06
C ARG A 76 -0.57 9.88 -8.79
N TYR A 77 0.00 8.70 -8.89
CA TYR A 77 -0.55 7.64 -9.72
C TYR A 77 -1.02 6.45 -8.90
N ILE A 78 -1.25 6.68 -7.62
CA ILE A 78 -1.54 5.58 -6.69
C ILE A 78 -2.88 4.93 -6.99
N SER A 79 -2.88 3.60 -6.99
CA SER A 79 -4.08 2.83 -6.77
C SER A 79 -3.76 1.77 -5.74
N ILE A 80 -4.76 1.36 -4.98
CA ILE A 80 -4.54 0.33 -3.98
C ILE A 80 -5.39 -0.88 -4.33
N ARG A 81 -4.83 -2.06 -4.12
CA ARG A 81 -5.56 -3.31 -4.34
C ARG A 81 -6.06 -3.81 -3.01
N VAL A 82 -7.38 -3.98 -2.91
CA VAL A 82 -8.04 -4.21 -1.63
C VAL A 82 -9.09 -5.30 -1.78
N HIS A 83 -9.38 -5.97 -0.69
CA HIS A 83 -10.47 -6.94 -0.66
C HIS A 83 -11.81 -6.22 -0.50
N LYS A 84 -12.84 -6.80 -1.12
CA LYS A 84 -14.19 -6.27 -1.03
C LYS A 84 -14.64 -6.24 0.44
N GLY A 85 -15.15 -5.10 0.87
CA GLY A 85 -15.65 -4.93 2.23
C GLY A 85 -14.58 -4.67 3.28
N SER A 86 -13.31 -4.53 2.87
CA SER A 86 -12.23 -4.32 3.82
C SER A 86 -12.17 -2.87 4.32
N TYR A 87 -11.43 -2.70 5.42
CA TYR A 87 -11.11 -1.36 5.91
C TYR A 87 -10.42 -0.54 4.82
N ALA A 88 -9.48 -1.15 4.10
CA ALA A 88 -8.72 -0.44 3.07
C ALA A 88 -9.62 0.03 1.92
N GLU A 89 -10.64 -0.76 1.56
CA GLU A 89 -11.59 -0.32 0.54
C GLU A 89 -12.35 0.93 0.99
N GLN A 90 -12.81 0.93 2.24
CA GLN A 90 -13.51 2.09 2.78
C GLN A 90 -12.59 3.31 2.86
N TYR A 91 -11.35 3.09 3.28
CA TYR A 91 -10.34 4.15 3.33
C TYR A 91 -10.16 4.78 1.95
N ALA A 92 -10.05 3.95 0.91
CA ALA A 92 -9.86 4.44 -0.45
C ALA A 92 -11.03 5.34 -0.87
N LYS A 93 -12.25 4.92 -0.57
CA LYS A 93 -13.42 5.72 -0.90
C LYS A 93 -13.41 7.06 -0.18
N GLU A 94 -13.12 7.04 1.10
CA GLU A 94 -13.13 8.26 1.92
C GLU A 94 -12.04 9.23 1.52
N ASN A 95 -10.93 8.73 1.03
CA ASN A 95 -9.78 9.55 0.66
C ASN A 95 -9.62 9.73 -0.84
N LYS A 96 -10.61 9.28 -1.61
CA LYS A 96 -10.65 9.44 -3.08
C LYS A 96 -9.42 8.86 -3.75
N ILE A 97 -8.99 7.70 -3.26
CA ILE A 97 -7.88 6.95 -3.86
C ILE A 97 -8.48 5.86 -4.74
N HIS A 98 -7.97 5.75 -5.95
CA HIS A 98 -8.41 4.69 -6.85
C HIS A 98 -8.11 3.33 -6.24
N SER A 99 -9.07 2.42 -6.28
CA SER A 99 -8.86 1.07 -5.76
C SER A 99 -9.30 0.02 -6.77
N MET A 100 -8.64 -1.14 -6.67
CA MET A 100 -8.96 -2.31 -7.47
C MET A 100 -9.16 -3.47 -6.52
N GLY A 101 -10.07 -4.38 -6.90
CA GLY A 101 -10.32 -5.56 -6.09
C GLY A 101 -9.46 -6.73 -6.51
N PHE A 102 -9.52 -7.78 -5.70
CA PHE A 102 -8.96 -9.07 -6.08
C PHE A 102 -10.01 -9.83 -6.87
N LYS A 103 -9.56 -10.56 -7.89
CA LYS A 103 -10.46 -11.28 -8.77
C LYS A 103 -11.37 -12.23 -7.99
N GLU A 104 -10.83 -12.92 -6.99
CA GLU A 104 -11.61 -13.89 -6.23
C GLU A 104 -12.74 -13.27 -5.41
N ASP A 105 -12.69 -11.96 -5.16
CA ASP A 105 -13.74 -11.28 -4.40
C ASP A 105 -15.00 -11.01 -5.23
N TYR A 106 -14.92 -11.19 -6.53
CA TYR A 106 -16.00 -10.79 -7.44
C TYR A 106 -16.51 -11.91 -8.33
N ASN A 107 -16.21 -13.13 -7.96
CA ASN A 107 -16.71 -14.29 -8.71
C ASN A 107 -18.17 -14.60 -8.43
#